data_aaf83c821f4131c261a7b2000183b32a
#
_entry.id   aaf83c821f4131c261a7b2000183b32a
#
_cell.length_a   1.000
_cell.length_b   1.000
_cell.length_c   1.000
_cell.angle_alpha   90.00
_cell.angle_beta   90.00
_cell.angle_gamma   90.00
#
_symmetry.space_group_name_H-M   'P 1'
#
loop_
_entity.id
_entity.type
_entity.pdbx_description
1 polymer ?
#
loop_
_entity_poly.entity_id
_entity_poly.type
_entity_poly.pdbx_seq_one_letter_code
_entity_poly.pdbx_strand_id
1 'polypeptide(L)'
;MKHGTRYILLAAFVLLSAYASAQDYKKEMFNPVKTSVTSQTIAPDARAAGMGDVGAATDPDVVSQYWNPAKYPFTISRAGVALNYTPWLRSLVNDIDLAYLVGYYRIGDYSAVSGSLRYFSLGEVFTSSNESEDQMTINPYEMSLDVAYSLMLSEKFSIAAAVRWIYSDLTYNPTDDTTPGSAFAVDLAAYYQNYINIGQRECQLGLGLNISNIGSKITFGGDDRAEFIPTNMRLGASLMIPLDEYNRLTIAADANKLLVPTHPKQKEGEDTQDYDDRVQRDYYDVSSISGIFKSFGDAPGGFKEELEEVQWSLGAEYTYNDKFTLRAGYHHESESKGNRKYFTVGAGFKMNVFSLDAAYVIATAKSNPLDQTLRFTLAFDMDGIKDLFKRR
;
A
#
# COMPACT_ATOMS: atom_id res chain seq x y z
N MET A 1 31.61 30.16 7.43
CA MET A 1 31.06 28.86 7.88
C MET A 1 30.44 28.87 9.28
N LYS A 2 30.19 30.00 9.96
CA LYS A 2 29.64 30.01 11.35
C LYS A 2 28.14 30.34 11.47
N HIS A 3 27.45 30.68 10.38
CA HIS A 3 26.01 31.01 10.44
C HIS A 3 25.06 29.85 10.11
N GLY A 4 25.48 28.90 9.25
CA GLY A 4 24.63 27.75 8.88
C GLY A 4 24.35 26.77 10.04
N THR A 5 25.33 26.52 10.88
CA THR A 5 25.21 25.59 12.02
C THR A 5 24.26 26.09 13.11
N ARG A 6 24.08 27.42 13.26
CA ARG A 6 23.14 28.00 14.23
C ARG A 6 21.69 27.82 13.82
N TYR A 7 21.36 27.86 12.53
CA TYR A 7 19.98 27.65 12.05
C TYR A 7 19.57 26.18 12.11
N ILE A 8 20.50 25.26 11.90
CA ILE A 8 20.26 23.82 12.04
C ILE A 8 19.99 23.45 13.51
N LEU A 9 20.74 24.02 14.44
CA LEU A 9 20.52 23.83 15.87
C LEU A 9 19.23 24.49 16.37
N LEU A 10 18.83 25.64 15.83
CA LEU A 10 17.55 26.27 16.15
C LEU A 10 16.36 25.47 15.59
N ALA A 11 16.46 24.94 14.38
CA ALA A 11 15.44 24.07 13.79
C ALA A 11 15.29 22.76 14.58
N ALA A 12 16.39 22.15 15.01
CA ALA A 12 16.39 20.96 15.86
C ALA A 12 15.79 21.26 17.25
N PHE A 13 16.04 22.44 17.81
CA PHE A 13 15.50 22.84 19.12
C PHE A 13 14.00 23.18 19.06
N VAL A 14 13.52 23.75 17.95
CA VAL A 14 12.09 24.00 17.69
C VAL A 14 11.33 22.67 17.47
N LEU A 15 11.96 21.70 16.81
CA LEU A 15 11.41 20.35 16.66
C LEU A 15 11.38 19.59 17.99
N LEU A 16 12.38 19.76 18.86
CA LEU A 16 12.42 19.15 20.19
C LEU A 16 11.45 19.82 21.19
N SER A 17 11.23 21.13 21.09
CA SER A 17 10.27 21.83 21.97
C SER A 17 8.81 21.57 21.60
N ALA A 18 8.50 21.21 20.35
CA ALA A 18 7.18 20.75 19.94
C ALA A 18 6.82 19.38 20.55
N TYR A 19 7.82 18.58 20.91
CA TYR A 19 7.63 17.29 21.59
C TYR A 19 7.31 17.40 23.08
N ALA A 20 7.59 18.53 23.73
CA ALA A 20 7.44 18.69 25.17
C ALA A 20 6.08 19.24 25.62
N SER A 21 5.18 19.60 24.70
CA SER A 21 3.91 20.27 25.03
C SER A 21 2.65 19.39 24.88
N ALA A 22 2.79 18.08 24.71
CA ALA A 22 1.66 17.18 24.47
C ALA A 22 1.54 16.10 25.55
N GLN A 23 1.35 16.51 26.80
CA GLN A 23 0.84 15.61 27.85
C GLN A 23 -0.44 16.15 28.46
N ASP A 24 -1.43 16.46 27.63
CA ASP A 24 -2.84 16.31 28.03
C ASP A 24 -3.33 14.99 27.43
N TYR A 25 -3.28 13.95 28.24
CA TYR A 25 -3.78 12.62 27.93
C TYR A 25 -5.32 12.66 27.92
N LYS A 26 -5.91 13.36 26.95
CA LYS A 26 -7.22 13.00 26.47
C LYS A 26 -7.03 11.64 25.81
N LYS A 27 -7.63 10.62 26.40
CA LYS A 27 -7.71 9.26 25.84
C LYS A 27 -8.28 9.42 24.43
N GLU A 28 -7.41 9.61 23.44
CA GLU A 28 -7.79 9.72 22.04
C GLU A 28 -8.52 8.42 21.70
N MET A 29 -9.76 8.56 21.30
CA MET A 29 -10.66 7.43 21.17
C MET A 29 -10.25 6.66 19.91
N PHE A 30 -9.67 5.47 20.08
CA PHE A 30 -9.27 4.59 18.99
C PHE A 30 -10.45 4.37 18.02
N ASN A 31 -10.28 4.78 16.77
CA ASN A 31 -11.32 4.79 15.73
C ASN A 31 -10.73 4.51 14.34
N PRO A 32 -10.18 3.32 14.10
CA PRO A 32 -9.67 2.97 12.78
C PRO A 32 -10.82 2.88 11.76
N VAL A 33 -10.53 3.26 10.53
CA VAL A 33 -11.42 3.01 9.40
C VAL A 33 -11.49 1.50 9.16
N LYS A 34 -12.70 0.93 9.27
CA LYS A 34 -12.91 -0.52 9.13
C LYS A 34 -13.20 -0.87 7.68
N THR A 35 -12.54 -1.90 7.19
CA THR A 35 -12.80 -2.48 5.87
C THR A 35 -12.68 -3.99 5.95
N SER A 36 -13.37 -4.68 5.05
CA SER A 36 -13.13 -6.09 4.79
C SER A 36 -11.91 -6.26 3.87
N VAL A 37 -11.44 -7.49 3.67
CA VAL A 37 -10.34 -7.86 2.75
C VAL A 37 -9.10 -6.98 2.95
N THR A 38 -8.68 -6.84 4.19
CA THR A 38 -7.58 -5.95 4.60
C THR A 38 -6.23 -6.32 3.98
N SER A 39 -6.07 -7.56 3.48
CA SER A 39 -4.87 -7.96 2.73
C SER A 39 -4.57 -7.05 1.54
N GLN A 40 -5.60 -6.42 0.93
CA GLN A 40 -5.42 -5.50 -0.18
C GLN A 40 -4.65 -4.22 0.19
N THR A 41 -4.55 -3.90 1.49
CA THR A 41 -3.77 -2.74 1.98
C THR A 41 -2.29 -3.07 2.24
N ILE A 42 -1.91 -4.34 2.23
CA ILE A 42 -0.53 -4.77 2.51
C ILE A 42 0.34 -4.52 1.27
N ALA A 43 1.41 -3.75 1.42
CA ALA A 43 2.39 -3.53 0.38
C ALA A 43 3.09 -4.84 -0.01
N PRO A 44 3.09 -5.26 -1.29
CA PRO A 44 3.53 -6.59 -1.66
C PRO A 44 5.03 -6.71 -1.92
N ASP A 45 5.72 -5.62 -2.27
CA ASP A 45 7.09 -5.65 -2.80
C ASP A 45 8.14 -5.07 -1.85
N ALA A 46 9.38 -5.54 -2.03
CA ALA A 46 10.50 -5.14 -1.18
C ALA A 46 11.05 -3.75 -1.52
N ARG A 47 10.94 -3.28 -2.77
CA ARG A 47 11.47 -1.96 -3.15
C ARG A 47 10.76 -0.84 -2.40
N ALA A 48 9.43 -0.76 -2.55
CA ALA A 48 8.64 0.26 -1.89
C ALA A 48 8.64 0.06 -0.37
N ALA A 49 8.60 -1.19 0.09
CA ALA A 49 8.71 -1.51 1.51
C ALA A 49 9.99 -0.97 2.15
N GLY A 50 11.13 -1.08 1.45
CA GLY A 50 12.40 -0.52 1.92
C GLY A 50 12.40 1.02 2.02
N MET A 51 11.42 1.68 1.39
CA MET A 51 11.21 3.13 1.40
C MET A 51 10.00 3.58 2.24
N GLY A 52 9.57 2.78 3.23
CA GLY A 52 8.42 3.14 4.07
C GLY A 52 7.07 2.99 3.37
N ASP A 53 6.95 2.06 2.44
CA ASP A 53 5.75 1.85 1.62
C ASP A 53 5.43 3.05 0.70
N VAL A 54 6.46 3.61 0.04
CA VAL A 54 6.35 4.68 -0.97
C VAL A 54 6.47 4.09 -2.36
N GLY A 55 5.49 4.32 -3.23
CA GLY A 55 5.49 3.72 -4.57
C GLY A 55 4.68 4.44 -5.64
N ALA A 56 3.82 5.41 -5.27
CA ALA A 56 2.90 6.05 -6.21
C ALA A 56 3.58 6.84 -7.33
N ALA A 57 4.72 7.47 -7.03
CA ALA A 57 5.44 8.34 -7.95
C ALA A 57 6.91 7.96 -8.18
N THR A 58 7.40 6.89 -7.56
CA THR A 58 8.76 6.37 -7.80
C THR A 58 8.95 5.95 -9.26
N ASP A 59 10.21 5.84 -9.69
CA ASP A 59 10.53 5.37 -11.04
C ASP A 59 9.75 4.11 -11.41
N PRO A 60 9.27 4.00 -12.66
CA PRO A 60 8.58 2.83 -13.17
C PRO A 60 9.38 1.54 -13.00
N ASP A 61 8.74 0.49 -12.52
CA ASP A 61 9.32 -0.84 -12.34
C ASP A 61 8.28 -1.94 -12.61
N VAL A 62 8.71 -3.20 -12.48
CA VAL A 62 7.82 -4.36 -12.73
C VAL A 62 6.67 -4.43 -11.74
N VAL A 63 6.84 -3.95 -10.49
CA VAL A 63 5.84 -4.03 -9.43
C VAL A 63 4.92 -2.81 -9.34
N SER A 64 4.97 -1.94 -10.33
CA SER A 64 4.17 -0.71 -10.40
C SER A 64 2.65 -0.95 -10.39
N GLN A 65 2.16 -2.17 -10.69
CA GLN A 65 0.73 -2.52 -10.71
C GLN A 65 -0.01 -2.17 -9.41
N TYR A 66 0.56 -2.49 -8.28
CA TYR A 66 -0.06 -2.22 -6.97
C TYR A 66 -0.03 -0.72 -6.62
N TRP A 67 1.04 -0.03 -7.00
CA TRP A 67 1.29 1.34 -6.59
C TRP A 67 0.64 2.37 -7.52
N ASN A 68 0.88 2.21 -8.81
CA ASN A 68 0.38 3.10 -9.87
C ASN A 68 0.64 2.46 -11.24
N PRO A 69 -0.34 1.79 -11.85
CA PRO A 69 -0.14 1.15 -13.16
C PRO A 69 0.09 2.16 -14.30
N ALA A 70 -0.24 3.45 -14.13
CA ALA A 70 0.04 4.48 -15.13
C ALA A 70 1.54 4.70 -15.38
N LYS A 71 2.43 4.15 -14.54
CA LYS A 71 3.88 4.22 -14.72
C LYS A 71 4.40 3.34 -15.88
N TYR A 72 3.72 2.25 -16.24
CA TYR A 72 4.23 1.27 -17.18
C TYR A 72 4.60 1.80 -18.58
N PRO A 73 3.91 2.77 -19.20
CA PRO A 73 4.35 3.33 -20.46
C PRO A 73 5.75 3.98 -20.43
N PHE A 74 6.22 4.38 -19.24
CA PHE A 74 7.54 4.98 -19.03
C PHE A 74 8.64 3.96 -18.68
N THR A 75 8.34 2.66 -18.59
CA THR A 75 9.37 1.64 -18.33
C THR A 75 10.34 1.56 -19.49
N ILE A 76 11.62 1.28 -19.20
CA ILE A 76 12.65 1.11 -20.22
C ILE A 76 12.45 -0.21 -20.95
N SER A 77 12.28 -1.30 -20.22
CA SER A 77 12.08 -2.63 -20.78
C SER A 77 10.66 -2.80 -21.32
N ARG A 78 10.55 -3.58 -22.38
CA ARG A 78 9.29 -3.83 -23.05
C ARG A 78 8.36 -4.74 -22.27
N ALA A 79 8.92 -5.62 -21.45
CA ALA A 79 8.16 -6.54 -20.61
C ALA A 79 8.96 -6.94 -19.38
N GLY A 80 8.27 -7.27 -18.31
CA GLY A 80 8.86 -7.80 -17.09
C GLY A 80 7.85 -8.61 -16.29
N VAL A 81 8.37 -9.47 -15.44
CA VAL A 81 7.60 -10.26 -14.48
C VAL A 81 8.32 -10.26 -13.13
N ALA A 82 7.57 -10.19 -12.05
CA ALA A 82 8.13 -10.26 -10.69
C ALA A 82 7.30 -11.17 -9.80
N LEU A 83 8.01 -11.88 -8.91
CA LEU A 83 7.46 -12.63 -7.81
C LEU A 83 7.87 -11.96 -6.50
N ASN A 84 6.90 -11.68 -5.65
CA ASN A 84 7.08 -11.07 -4.35
C ASN A 84 6.58 -12.06 -3.28
N TYR A 85 7.32 -12.13 -2.19
CA TYR A 85 6.98 -12.98 -1.06
C TYR A 85 7.21 -12.22 0.25
N THR A 86 6.19 -12.22 1.09
CA THR A 86 6.20 -11.57 2.40
C THR A 86 5.66 -12.53 3.45
N PRO A 87 6.52 -13.13 4.27
CA PRO A 87 6.08 -13.80 5.50
C PRO A 87 5.49 -12.73 6.43
N TRP A 88 4.18 -12.84 6.69
CA TRP A 88 3.43 -11.81 7.42
C TRP A 88 3.30 -12.17 8.88
N LEU A 89 3.42 -11.18 9.79
CA LEU A 89 3.24 -11.33 11.24
C LEU A 89 4.09 -12.45 11.88
N ARG A 90 5.29 -12.72 11.38
CA ARG A 90 6.16 -13.81 11.84
C ARG A 90 6.50 -13.77 13.35
N SER A 91 6.41 -12.60 13.98
CA SER A 91 6.56 -12.45 15.42
C SER A 91 5.40 -13.03 16.22
N LEU A 92 4.24 -13.25 15.59
CA LEU A 92 3.01 -13.77 16.23
C LEU A 92 2.69 -15.20 15.78
N VAL A 93 2.71 -15.44 14.45
CA VAL A 93 2.36 -16.73 13.83
C VAL A 93 3.30 -17.02 12.65
N ASN A 94 3.49 -18.32 12.33
CA ASN A 94 4.53 -18.74 11.39
C ASN A 94 4.00 -19.12 10.01
N ASP A 95 2.70 -19.07 9.77
CA ASP A 95 1.99 -19.64 8.62
C ASP A 95 1.12 -18.64 7.86
N ILE A 96 1.24 -17.33 8.19
CA ILE A 96 0.60 -16.26 7.42
C ILE A 96 1.58 -15.73 6.39
N ASP A 97 1.21 -15.82 5.11
CA ASP A 97 2.07 -15.49 3.99
C ASP A 97 1.34 -14.72 2.90
N LEU A 98 2.02 -13.73 2.33
CA LEU A 98 1.58 -13.02 1.14
C LEU A 98 2.49 -13.36 -0.04
N ALA A 99 1.90 -13.90 -1.10
CA ALA A 99 2.53 -14.06 -2.40
C ALA A 99 1.90 -13.11 -3.42
N TYR A 100 2.72 -12.46 -4.24
CA TYR A 100 2.26 -11.53 -5.26
C TYR A 100 3.06 -11.71 -6.54
N LEU A 101 2.38 -12.18 -7.60
CA LEU A 101 2.91 -12.30 -8.95
C LEU A 101 2.40 -11.15 -9.80
N VAL A 102 3.29 -10.48 -10.52
CA VAL A 102 2.94 -9.33 -11.35
C VAL A 102 3.74 -9.33 -12.64
N GLY A 103 3.14 -8.84 -13.71
CA GLY A 103 3.82 -8.69 -14.99
C GLY A 103 3.20 -7.60 -15.84
N TYR A 104 3.98 -7.09 -16.77
CA TYR A 104 3.54 -6.09 -17.75
C TYR A 104 4.13 -6.35 -19.14
N TYR A 105 3.45 -5.78 -20.13
CA TYR A 105 3.93 -5.75 -21.51
C TYR A 105 3.57 -4.41 -22.17
N ARG A 106 4.56 -3.69 -22.68
CA ARG A 106 4.36 -2.46 -23.47
C ARG A 106 3.91 -2.78 -24.88
N ILE A 107 2.82 -2.17 -25.29
CA ILE A 107 2.27 -2.25 -26.63
C ILE A 107 2.69 -0.99 -27.39
N GLY A 108 3.78 -1.09 -28.18
CA GLY A 108 4.40 0.07 -28.81
C GLY A 108 5.04 1.01 -27.80
N ASP A 109 5.01 2.31 -28.08
CA ASP A 109 5.70 3.34 -27.28
C ASP A 109 4.78 4.06 -26.29
N TYR A 110 3.45 3.94 -26.47
CA TYR A 110 2.49 4.78 -25.74
C TYR A 110 1.57 4.03 -24.82
N SER A 111 1.55 2.70 -24.86
CA SER A 111 0.62 1.95 -24.03
C SER A 111 1.23 0.68 -23.44
N ALA A 112 0.63 0.19 -22.36
CA ALA A 112 1.01 -1.07 -21.75
C ALA A 112 -0.23 -1.79 -21.21
N VAL A 113 -0.16 -3.11 -21.20
CA VAL A 113 -1.04 -3.99 -20.43
C VAL A 113 -0.25 -4.58 -19.28
N SER A 114 -0.90 -4.77 -18.17
CA SER A 114 -0.28 -5.38 -16.99
C SER A 114 -1.33 -6.15 -16.20
N GLY A 115 -0.88 -7.02 -15.33
CA GLY A 115 -1.77 -7.77 -14.46
C GLY A 115 -1.04 -8.36 -13.28
N SER A 116 -1.78 -8.69 -12.25
CA SER A 116 -1.24 -9.32 -11.06
C SER A 116 -2.17 -10.36 -10.45
N LEU A 117 -1.57 -11.29 -9.74
CA LEU A 117 -2.23 -12.26 -8.88
C LEU A 117 -1.67 -12.10 -7.47
N ARG A 118 -2.56 -11.84 -6.51
CA ARG A 118 -2.26 -11.80 -5.09
C ARG A 118 -2.89 -13.00 -4.40
N TYR A 119 -2.15 -13.65 -3.53
CA TYR A 119 -2.63 -14.72 -2.66
C TYR A 119 -2.14 -14.45 -1.23
N PHE A 120 -3.07 -14.38 -0.30
CA PHE A 120 -2.80 -14.14 1.11
C PHE A 120 -3.37 -15.30 1.92
N SER A 121 -2.48 -16.13 2.47
CA SER A 121 -2.83 -17.21 3.40
C SER A 121 -2.91 -16.65 4.81
N LEU A 122 -3.97 -16.99 5.54
CA LEU A 122 -4.14 -16.64 6.94
C LEU A 122 -3.68 -17.76 7.87
N GLY A 123 -3.04 -18.80 7.31
CA GLY A 123 -2.53 -19.93 8.06
C GLY A 123 -3.58 -20.99 8.40
N GLU A 124 -3.22 -21.91 9.27
CA GLU A 124 -4.11 -22.98 9.74
C GLU A 124 -4.85 -22.52 11.00
N VAL A 125 -6.19 -22.60 10.96
CA VAL A 125 -7.04 -22.29 12.11
C VAL A 125 -7.70 -23.57 12.58
N PHE A 126 -7.49 -23.89 13.86
CA PHE A 126 -8.13 -25.03 14.49
C PHE A 126 -9.45 -24.58 15.12
N THR A 127 -10.55 -25.14 14.66
CA THR A 127 -11.86 -24.89 15.24
C THR A 127 -12.39 -26.16 15.88
N SER A 128 -13.04 -26.03 17.03
CA SER A 128 -13.72 -27.14 17.73
C SER A 128 -15.21 -26.84 17.76
N SER A 129 -16.00 -27.65 17.09
CA SER A 129 -17.45 -27.60 17.20
C SER A 129 -17.89 -28.47 18.34
N ASN A 130 -18.23 -27.86 19.48
CA ASN A 130 -18.75 -28.54 20.69
C ASN A 130 -17.77 -29.47 21.42
N GLU A 131 -18.13 -29.89 22.61
CA GLU A 131 -17.36 -30.75 23.56
C GLU A 131 -16.92 -32.13 23.02
N SER A 132 -17.08 -32.43 21.73
CA SER A 132 -16.61 -33.66 21.10
C SER A 132 -15.27 -33.39 20.39
N GLU A 133 -14.31 -34.29 20.57
CA GLU A 133 -12.89 -34.26 20.27
C GLU A 133 -12.50 -34.05 18.77
N ASP A 134 -13.42 -33.80 17.87
CA ASP A 134 -13.08 -33.60 16.46
C ASP A 134 -12.66 -32.14 16.20
N GLN A 135 -11.36 -31.90 16.24
CA GLN A 135 -10.76 -30.65 15.77
C GLN A 135 -10.83 -30.62 14.24
N MET A 136 -11.47 -29.59 13.69
CA MET A 136 -11.45 -29.33 12.26
C MET A 136 -10.36 -28.29 11.95
N THR A 137 -9.52 -28.57 10.97
CA THR A 137 -8.54 -27.62 10.46
C THR A 137 -9.10 -26.91 9.24
N ILE A 138 -9.08 -25.60 9.22
CA ILE A 138 -9.47 -24.76 8.09
C ILE A 138 -8.28 -23.89 7.68
N ASN A 139 -8.22 -23.53 6.40
CA ASN A 139 -7.15 -22.72 5.81
C ASN A 139 -7.76 -21.49 5.13
N PRO A 140 -8.12 -20.44 5.89
CA PRO A 140 -8.70 -19.25 5.32
C PRO A 140 -7.69 -18.49 4.45
N TYR A 141 -8.16 -17.91 3.34
CA TYR A 141 -7.32 -17.17 2.43
C TYR A 141 -8.09 -16.07 1.71
N GLU A 142 -7.33 -15.09 1.24
CA GLU A 142 -7.81 -14.04 0.35
C GLU A 142 -7.01 -14.05 -0.95
N MET A 143 -7.68 -13.81 -2.06
CA MET A 143 -7.06 -13.79 -3.38
C MET A 143 -7.59 -12.61 -4.19
N SER A 144 -6.74 -12.02 -5.02
CA SER A 144 -7.21 -11.08 -6.03
C SER A 144 -6.45 -11.24 -7.35
N LEU A 145 -7.18 -11.03 -8.43
CA LEU A 145 -6.66 -10.98 -9.79
C LEU A 145 -7.02 -9.62 -10.39
N ASP A 146 -6.05 -8.93 -10.95
CA ASP A 146 -6.29 -7.68 -11.65
C ASP A 146 -5.57 -7.60 -12.99
N VAL A 147 -6.16 -6.81 -13.89
CA VAL A 147 -5.61 -6.49 -15.21
C VAL A 147 -5.77 -5.00 -15.44
N ALA A 148 -4.72 -4.34 -15.91
CA ALA A 148 -4.71 -2.91 -16.21
C ALA A 148 -4.32 -2.63 -17.65
N TYR A 149 -4.86 -1.52 -18.16
CA TYR A 149 -4.42 -0.88 -19.39
C TYR A 149 -3.93 0.53 -19.06
N SER A 150 -2.74 0.87 -19.55
CA SER A 150 -2.10 2.16 -19.33
C SER A 150 -1.82 2.84 -20.64
N LEU A 151 -2.08 4.14 -20.73
CA LEU A 151 -1.96 4.94 -21.94
C LEU A 151 -1.21 6.26 -21.65
N MET A 152 -0.15 6.50 -22.38
CA MET A 152 0.56 7.78 -22.40
C MET A 152 -0.21 8.78 -23.25
N LEU A 153 -0.68 9.87 -22.64
CA LEU A 153 -1.40 10.95 -23.30
C LEU A 153 -0.47 12.05 -23.83
N SER A 154 0.71 12.15 -23.23
CA SER A 154 1.81 13.00 -23.69
C SER A 154 3.14 12.41 -23.25
N GLU A 155 4.26 12.93 -23.75
CA GLU A 155 5.62 12.49 -23.34
C GLU A 155 5.88 12.57 -21.83
N LYS A 156 5.04 13.28 -21.09
CA LYS A 156 5.20 13.51 -19.64
C LYS A 156 4.05 12.97 -18.79
N PHE A 157 2.93 12.55 -19.41
CA PHE A 157 1.74 12.23 -18.67
C PHE A 157 1.05 10.97 -19.21
N SER A 158 0.68 10.09 -18.31
CA SER A 158 -0.06 8.86 -18.58
C SER A 158 -1.22 8.66 -17.60
N ILE A 159 -2.17 7.87 -18.02
CA ILE A 159 -3.30 7.38 -17.22
C ILE A 159 -3.37 5.86 -17.29
N ALA A 160 -4.05 5.25 -16.33
CA ALA A 160 -4.37 3.82 -16.38
C ALA A 160 -5.72 3.54 -15.73
N ALA A 161 -6.35 2.47 -16.19
CA ALA A 161 -7.49 1.86 -15.54
C ALA A 161 -7.23 0.36 -15.36
N ALA A 162 -7.59 -0.17 -14.18
CA ALA A 162 -7.54 -1.59 -13.90
C ALA A 162 -8.91 -2.11 -13.49
N VAL A 163 -9.17 -3.38 -13.78
CA VAL A 163 -10.29 -4.13 -13.23
C VAL A 163 -9.73 -5.20 -12.32
N ARG A 164 -10.38 -5.40 -11.17
CA ARG A 164 -9.94 -6.34 -10.14
C ARG A 164 -11.10 -7.19 -9.69
N TRP A 165 -10.84 -8.49 -9.57
CA TRP A 165 -11.70 -9.43 -8.87
C TRP A 165 -11.03 -9.81 -7.55
N ILE A 166 -11.81 -9.77 -6.47
CA ILE A 166 -11.39 -10.10 -5.11
C ILE A 166 -12.23 -11.27 -4.64
N TYR A 167 -11.59 -12.25 -4.03
CA TYR A 167 -12.22 -13.42 -3.42
C TYR A 167 -11.64 -13.62 -2.02
N SER A 168 -12.51 -13.84 -1.05
CA SER A 168 -12.14 -14.04 0.35
C SER A 168 -12.89 -15.23 0.91
N ASP A 169 -12.16 -16.23 1.33
CA ASP A 169 -12.70 -17.42 2.01
C ASP A 169 -12.23 -17.42 3.46
N LEU A 170 -13.09 -16.91 4.32
CA LEU A 170 -12.90 -16.84 5.77
C LEU A 170 -13.83 -17.80 6.52
N THR A 171 -14.30 -18.85 5.86
CA THR A 171 -15.23 -19.81 6.44
C THR A 171 -14.60 -20.50 7.65
N TYR A 172 -15.18 -20.26 8.82
CA TYR A 172 -14.71 -20.83 10.10
C TYR A 172 -15.36 -22.18 10.42
N ASN A 173 -16.56 -22.42 9.92
CA ASN A 173 -17.31 -23.62 10.22
C ASN A 173 -18.16 -24.03 9.02
N PRO A 174 -17.95 -25.22 8.43
CA PRO A 174 -18.77 -25.70 7.32
C PRO A 174 -20.26 -25.92 7.64
N THR A 175 -20.60 -25.87 8.93
CA THR A 175 -21.99 -25.99 9.40
C THR A 175 -22.71 -24.65 9.56
N ASP A 176 -21.98 -23.52 9.46
CA ASP A 176 -22.58 -22.19 9.47
C ASP A 176 -22.95 -21.79 8.03
N ASP A 177 -23.98 -20.96 7.90
CA ASP A 177 -24.44 -20.41 6.62
C ASP A 177 -23.42 -19.39 6.00
N THR A 178 -22.19 -19.33 6.53
CA THR A 178 -21.13 -18.47 6.01
C THR A 178 -20.59 -19.03 4.70
N THR A 179 -20.61 -18.22 3.65
CA THR A 179 -20.05 -18.54 2.33
C THR A 179 -18.93 -17.58 1.99
N PRO A 180 -17.96 -18.01 1.15
CA PRO A 180 -16.91 -17.12 0.68
C PRO A 180 -17.48 -15.86 0.02
N GLY A 181 -16.82 -14.72 0.29
CA GLY A 181 -17.18 -13.44 -0.29
C GLY A 181 -16.46 -13.17 -1.62
N SER A 182 -17.10 -12.41 -2.50
CA SER A 182 -16.53 -11.96 -3.76
C SER A 182 -16.90 -10.52 -4.06
N ALA A 183 -15.95 -9.75 -4.60
CA ALA A 183 -16.16 -8.37 -4.98
C ALA A 183 -15.44 -8.02 -6.29
N PHE A 184 -15.97 -7.04 -7.02
CA PHE A 184 -15.33 -6.45 -8.19
C PHE A 184 -14.98 -5.00 -7.90
N ALA A 185 -13.83 -4.58 -8.39
CA ALA A 185 -13.32 -3.23 -8.21
C ALA A 185 -12.64 -2.71 -9.48
N VAL A 186 -12.52 -1.39 -9.54
CA VAL A 186 -11.78 -0.66 -10.59
C VAL A 186 -10.74 0.21 -9.90
N ASP A 187 -9.56 0.31 -10.50
CA ASP A 187 -8.54 1.29 -10.12
C ASP A 187 -8.41 2.35 -11.21
N LEU A 188 -8.20 3.59 -10.81
CA LEU A 188 -7.91 4.72 -11.70
C LEU A 188 -6.59 5.34 -11.28
N ALA A 189 -5.68 5.48 -12.24
CA ALA A 189 -4.35 5.98 -11.95
C ALA A 189 -3.90 7.04 -12.95
N ALA A 190 -3.03 7.93 -12.50
CA ALA A 190 -2.36 8.93 -13.30
C ALA A 190 -0.90 9.08 -12.86
N TYR A 191 -0.02 9.31 -13.83
CA TYR A 191 1.40 9.52 -13.56
C TYR A 191 1.95 10.63 -14.45
N TYR A 192 2.72 11.53 -13.83
CA TYR A 192 3.42 12.61 -14.50
C TYR A 192 4.91 12.51 -14.20
N GLN A 193 5.73 12.60 -15.27
CA GLN A 193 7.19 12.60 -15.19
C GLN A 193 7.75 13.76 -15.99
N ASN A 194 8.67 14.52 -15.41
CA ASN A 194 9.34 15.62 -16.08
C ASN A 194 10.77 15.78 -15.57
N TYR A 195 11.63 16.35 -16.42
CA TYR A 195 12.97 16.74 -16.03
C TYR A 195 13.01 18.21 -15.71
N ILE A 196 13.59 18.56 -14.56
CA ILE A 196 13.73 19.92 -14.04
C ILE A 196 15.18 20.20 -13.66
N ASN A 197 15.64 21.39 -13.91
CA ASN A 197 17.00 21.79 -13.52
C ASN A 197 17.01 22.33 -12.09
N ILE A 198 17.80 21.70 -11.21
CA ILE A 198 18.08 22.19 -9.86
C ILE A 198 19.56 22.51 -9.77
N GLY A 199 19.89 23.78 -9.85
CA GLY A 199 21.28 24.24 -10.02
C GLY A 199 21.86 23.80 -11.37
N GLN A 200 22.91 23.00 -11.34
CA GLN A 200 23.55 22.44 -12.56
C GLN A 200 23.14 20.99 -12.87
N ARG A 201 22.18 20.45 -12.15
CA ARG A 201 21.75 19.05 -12.30
C ARG A 201 20.38 18.97 -12.90
N GLU A 202 20.21 18.11 -13.89
CA GLU A 202 18.91 17.75 -14.42
C GLU A 202 18.31 16.63 -13.55
N CYS A 203 17.30 16.97 -12.78
CA CYS A 203 16.61 16.09 -11.85
C CYS A 203 15.30 15.60 -12.45
N GLN A 204 14.91 14.35 -12.18
CA GLN A 204 13.62 13.82 -12.59
C GLN A 204 12.59 13.99 -11.49
N LEU A 205 11.51 14.68 -11.80
CA LEU A 205 10.33 14.84 -10.94
C LEU A 205 9.27 13.86 -11.38
N GLY A 206 8.76 13.05 -10.45
CA GLY A 206 7.61 12.19 -10.60
C GLY A 206 6.44 12.67 -9.73
N LEU A 207 5.22 12.63 -10.26
CA LEU A 207 3.99 12.82 -9.50
C LEU A 207 3.03 11.68 -9.83
N GLY A 208 2.37 11.12 -8.83
CA GLY A 208 1.47 9.98 -9.00
C GLY A 208 0.17 10.14 -8.23
N LEU A 209 -0.91 9.70 -8.86
CA LEU A 209 -2.22 9.50 -8.25
C LEU A 209 -2.68 8.08 -8.54
N ASN A 210 -3.16 7.37 -7.54
CA ASN A 210 -3.85 6.09 -7.71
C ASN A 210 -5.05 6.03 -6.76
N ILE A 211 -6.23 5.80 -7.30
CA ILE A 211 -7.44 5.49 -6.53
C ILE A 211 -7.75 4.03 -6.81
N SER A 212 -7.48 3.17 -5.86
CA SER A 212 -7.62 1.72 -6.00
C SER A 212 -8.84 1.19 -5.26
N ASN A 213 -9.34 0.03 -5.72
CA ASN A 213 -10.46 -0.68 -5.14
C ASN A 213 -11.78 0.13 -5.11
N ILE A 214 -12.07 0.92 -6.13
CA ILE A 214 -13.40 1.52 -6.32
C ILE A 214 -14.34 0.38 -6.74
N GLY A 215 -15.14 -0.16 -5.82
CA GLY A 215 -15.84 -1.39 -6.14
C GLY A 215 -17.09 -1.67 -5.32
N SER A 216 -17.63 -2.87 -5.52
CA SER A 216 -18.75 -3.36 -4.74
C SER A 216 -18.34 -3.62 -3.29
N LYS A 217 -19.30 -3.56 -2.39
CA LYS A 217 -19.14 -4.15 -1.06
C LYS A 217 -19.06 -5.68 -1.18
N ILE A 218 -18.57 -6.33 -0.14
CA ILE A 218 -18.45 -7.78 -0.04
C ILE A 218 -19.35 -8.30 1.09
N THR A 219 -19.97 -9.47 0.88
CA THR A 219 -20.77 -10.19 1.87
C THR A 219 -20.22 -11.59 2.04
N PHE A 220 -20.32 -12.13 3.25
CA PHE A 220 -19.87 -13.48 3.63
C PHE A 220 -21.07 -14.33 4.07
N GLY A 221 -22.06 -14.57 3.25
CA GLY A 221 -23.23 -15.40 3.48
C GLY A 221 -23.89 -15.28 4.87
N GLY A 222 -25.19 -15.56 4.98
CA GLY A 222 -25.90 -15.58 6.27
C GLY A 222 -26.11 -14.23 6.96
N ASP A 223 -25.31 -13.22 6.67
CA ASP A 223 -25.49 -11.86 7.16
C ASP A 223 -25.81 -10.93 5.97
N ASP A 224 -26.93 -10.21 6.05
CA ASP A 224 -27.35 -9.23 5.03
C ASP A 224 -26.44 -7.95 5.01
N ARG A 225 -25.44 -7.88 5.89
CA ARG A 225 -24.54 -6.74 6.03
C ARG A 225 -23.37 -6.84 5.07
N ALA A 226 -23.38 -5.98 4.06
CA ALA A 226 -22.29 -5.85 3.11
C ALA A 226 -21.22 -4.90 3.66
N GLU A 227 -19.96 -5.36 3.71
CA GLU A 227 -18.81 -4.61 4.19
C GLU A 227 -18.07 -3.88 3.05
N PHE A 228 -17.51 -2.72 3.33
CA PHE A 228 -16.70 -1.99 2.38
C PHE A 228 -15.37 -2.69 2.14
N ILE A 229 -14.95 -2.79 0.87
CA ILE A 229 -13.57 -3.12 0.51
C ILE A 229 -12.68 -1.87 0.67
N PRO A 230 -11.35 -2.01 0.84
CA PRO A 230 -10.47 -0.88 1.13
C PRO A 230 -10.21 0.00 -0.10
N THR A 231 -11.19 0.82 -0.48
CA THR A 231 -10.99 1.86 -1.48
C THR A 231 -9.97 2.85 -0.93
N ASN A 232 -8.85 3.04 -1.65
CA ASN A 232 -7.73 3.86 -1.18
C ASN A 232 -7.30 4.89 -2.20
N MET A 233 -7.17 6.13 -1.80
CA MET A 233 -6.54 7.19 -2.59
C MET A 233 -5.09 7.34 -2.14
N ARG A 234 -4.17 7.29 -3.11
CA ARG A 234 -2.75 7.47 -2.92
C ARG A 234 -2.24 8.60 -3.80
N LEU A 235 -1.61 9.58 -3.18
CA LEU A 235 -0.92 10.70 -3.83
C LEU A 235 0.57 10.58 -3.53
N GLY A 236 1.41 10.70 -4.55
CA GLY A 236 2.85 10.62 -4.37
C GLY A 236 3.62 11.64 -5.16
N ALA A 237 4.81 11.94 -4.66
CA ALA A 237 5.81 12.74 -5.34
C ALA A 237 7.20 12.12 -5.17
N SER A 238 8.03 12.19 -6.21
CA SER A 238 9.41 11.73 -6.16
C SER A 238 10.33 12.69 -6.87
N LEU A 239 11.57 12.79 -6.39
CA LEU A 239 12.63 13.56 -7.00
C LEU A 239 13.90 12.71 -7.06
N MET A 240 14.31 12.34 -8.28
CA MET A 240 15.59 11.69 -8.53
C MET A 240 16.64 12.74 -8.87
N ILE A 241 17.74 12.71 -8.14
CA ILE A 241 18.87 13.65 -8.23
C ILE A 241 20.11 12.86 -8.65
N PRO A 242 20.64 13.05 -9.87
CA PRO A 242 21.92 12.49 -10.25
C PRO A 242 23.02 13.20 -9.45
N LEU A 243 23.78 12.45 -8.66
CA LEU A 243 24.91 12.98 -7.90
C LEU A 243 26.16 13.08 -8.78
N ASP A 244 26.40 12.04 -9.57
CA ASP A 244 27.39 11.92 -10.63
C ASP A 244 26.98 10.82 -11.65
N GLU A 245 27.90 10.38 -12.54
CA GLU A 245 27.61 9.37 -13.57
C GLU A 245 27.19 8.01 -13.01
N TYR A 246 27.59 7.67 -11.80
CA TYR A 246 27.36 6.36 -11.18
C TYR A 246 26.39 6.42 -10.00
N ASN A 247 26.18 7.60 -9.43
CA ASN A 247 25.49 7.77 -8.17
C ASN A 247 24.22 8.59 -8.35
N ARG A 248 23.09 8.10 -7.91
CA ARG A 248 21.84 8.84 -7.87
C ARG A 248 21.12 8.65 -6.54
N LEU A 249 20.42 9.68 -6.11
CA LEU A 249 19.59 9.70 -4.91
C LEU A 249 18.16 10.03 -5.32
N THR A 250 17.23 9.18 -4.95
CA THR A 250 15.79 9.45 -5.08
C THR A 250 15.21 9.70 -3.70
N ILE A 251 14.45 10.79 -3.56
CA ILE A 251 13.63 11.08 -2.37
C ILE A 251 12.18 11.05 -2.82
N ALA A 252 11.32 10.36 -2.07
CA ALA A 252 9.93 10.24 -2.43
C ALA A 252 9.04 10.27 -1.19
N ALA A 253 7.80 10.72 -1.39
CA ALA A 253 6.78 10.81 -0.36
C ALA A 253 5.42 10.41 -0.93
N ASP A 254 4.66 9.64 -0.15
CA ASP A 254 3.28 9.27 -0.46
C ASP A 254 2.35 9.68 0.69
N ALA A 255 1.12 10.07 0.35
CA ALA A 255 0.00 10.25 1.25
C ALA A 255 -1.14 9.32 0.84
N ASN A 256 -1.68 8.56 1.79
CA ASN A 256 -2.74 7.59 1.57
C ASN A 256 -3.94 7.92 2.45
N LYS A 257 -5.14 7.81 1.91
CA LYS A 257 -6.39 7.90 2.66
C LYS A 257 -7.35 6.82 2.19
N LEU A 258 -7.89 6.05 3.14
CA LEU A 258 -9.00 5.13 2.86
C LEU A 258 -10.25 5.97 2.58
N LEU A 259 -10.85 5.76 1.40
CA LEU A 259 -12.07 6.42 0.95
C LEU A 259 -13.31 5.57 1.33
N VAL A 260 -13.39 5.26 2.61
CA VAL A 260 -14.44 4.44 3.22
C VAL A 260 -15.04 5.23 4.38
N PRO A 261 -16.37 5.24 4.55
CA PRO A 261 -16.99 5.95 5.66
C PRO A 261 -16.47 5.49 7.02
N THR A 262 -16.28 6.44 7.92
CA THR A 262 -15.92 6.13 9.31
C THR A 262 -17.12 5.46 10.00
N HIS A 263 -16.86 4.29 10.63
CA HIS A 263 -17.91 3.57 11.33
C HIS A 263 -18.45 4.40 12.52
N PRO A 264 -19.78 4.65 12.59
CA PRO A 264 -20.35 5.44 13.66
C PRO A 264 -20.06 4.85 15.05
N LYS A 265 -19.75 5.68 16.02
CA LYS A 265 -19.60 5.27 17.43
C LYS A 265 -20.87 5.57 18.21
N GLN A 266 -21.16 4.72 19.19
CA GLN A 266 -22.26 4.96 20.10
C GLN A 266 -22.02 6.24 20.90
N LYS A 267 -23.02 7.12 20.93
CA LYS A 267 -22.97 8.37 21.68
C LYS A 267 -23.28 8.12 23.16
N GLU A 268 -22.76 8.98 24.02
CA GLU A 268 -23.05 8.89 25.44
C GLU A 268 -24.56 9.03 25.70
N GLY A 269 -25.15 8.01 26.35
CA GLY A 269 -26.59 7.96 26.63
C GLY A 269 -27.49 7.55 25.47
N GLU A 270 -26.92 7.15 24.30
CA GLU A 270 -27.68 6.64 23.17
C GLU A 270 -28.15 5.20 23.45
N ASP A 271 -29.43 4.92 23.21
CA ASP A 271 -29.95 3.57 23.30
C ASP A 271 -29.33 2.65 22.22
N THR A 272 -29.21 1.35 22.53
CA THR A 272 -28.60 0.38 21.63
C THR A 272 -29.37 0.27 20.31
N GLN A 273 -30.70 0.33 20.34
CA GLN A 273 -31.54 0.26 19.15
C GLN A 273 -31.33 1.49 18.25
N ASP A 274 -31.31 2.69 18.84
CA ASP A 274 -31.06 3.96 18.11
C ASP A 274 -29.66 3.96 17.49
N TYR A 275 -28.66 3.39 18.19
CA TYR A 275 -27.31 3.22 17.67
C TYR A 275 -27.28 2.26 16.48
N ASP A 276 -27.90 1.08 16.58
CA ASP A 276 -27.96 0.08 15.52
C ASP A 276 -28.67 0.62 14.27
N ASP A 277 -29.80 1.31 14.45
CA ASP A 277 -30.54 1.94 13.35
C ASP A 277 -29.69 3.05 12.66
N ARG A 278 -28.90 3.79 13.44
CA ARG A 278 -27.99 4.79 12.89
C ARG A 278 -26.82 4.17 12.16
N VAL A 279 -26.22 3.08 12.66
CA VAL A 279 -25.15 2.34 11.98
C VAL A 279 -25.67 1.74 10.68
N GLN A 280 -26.87 1.15 10.70
CA GLN A 280 -27.49 0.59 9.50
C GLN A 280 -27.64 1.66 8.42
N ARG A 281 -28.26 2.79 8.74
CA ARG A 281 -28.51 3.91 7.79
C ARG A 281 -27.24 4.61 7.34
N ASP A 282 -26.33 4.93 8.26
CA ASP A 282 -25.19 5.83 8.02
C ASP A 282 -23.94 5.09 7.53
N TYR A 283 -23.91 3.74 7.63
CA TYR A 283 -22.78 2.92 7.21
C TYR A 283 -23.21 1.79 6.26
N TYR A 284 -24.10 0.88 6.70
CA TYR A 284 -24.42 -0.29 5.87
C TYR A 284 -25.30 0.03 4.64
N ASP A 285 -26.21 0.99 4.72
CA ASP A 285 -27.07 1.39 3.58
C ASP A 285 -26.38 2.36 2.61
N VAL A 286 -25.20 2.86 2.97
CA VAL A 286 -24.44 3.79 2.12
C VAL A 286 -23.82 3.01 0.96
N SER A 287 -24.05 3.44 -0.29
CA SER A 287 -23.42 2.84 -1.46
C SER A 287 -21.91 3.11 -1.49
N SER A 288 -21.12 2.22 -2.14
CA SER A 288 -19.66 2.39 -2.23
C SER A 288 -19.26 3.75 -2.80
N ILE A 289 -19.92 4.22 -3.86
CA ILE A 289 -19.61 5.52 -4.47
C ILE A 289 -19.96 6.68 -3.52
N SER A 290 -21.12 6.64 -2.86
CA SER A 290 -21.48 7.66 -1.87
C SER A 290 -20.53 7.65 -0.67
N GLY A 291 -20.05 6.47 -0.29
CA GLY A 291 -19.06 6.28 0.76
C GLY A 291 -17.74 7.00 0.48
N ILE A 292 -17.26 6.94 -0.77
CA ILE A 292 -16.04 7.66 -1.19
C ILE A 292 -16.15 9.17 -0.90
N PHE A 293 -17.27 9.80 -1.28
CA PHE A 293 -17.44 11.24 -1.03
C PHE A 293 -17.70 11.56 0.44
N LYS A 294 -18.41 10.68 1.16
CA LYS A 294 -18.69 10.85 2.57
C LYS A 294 -17.43 10.80 3.43
N SER A 295 -16.46 9.96 3.07
CA SER A 295 -15.20 9.74 3.81
C SER A 295 -14.30 10.98 3.93
N PHE A 296 -14.63 12.10 3.30
CA PHE A 296 -13.88 13.34 3.44
C PHE A 296 -14.40 14.27 4.54
N GLY A 297 -15.45 13.89 5.26
CA GLY A 297 -16.06 14.78 6.27
C GLY A 297 -16.98 14.08 7.26
N ASP A 298 -16.80 12.78 7.49
CA ASP A 298 -17.66 11.98 8.36
C ASP A 298 -16.99 11.56 9.68
N ALA A 299 -15.73 11.91 9.88
CA ALA A 299 -15.04 11.63 11.13
C ALA A 299 -15.70 12.36 12.32
N PRO A 300 -16.05 11.65 13.43
CA PRO A 300 -16.75 12.24 14.57
C PRO A 300 -16.02 13.42 15.23
N GLY A 301 -14.69 13.45 15.20
CA GLY A 301 -13.85 14.54 15.71
C GLY A 301 -13.66 15.69 14.72
N GLY A 302 -14.38 15.68 13.57
CA GLY A 302 -14.31 16.70 12.53
C GLY A 302 -12.98 16.74 11.79
N PHE A 303 -12.63 17.92 11.24
CA PHE A 303 -11.48 18.05 10.34
C PHE A 303 -10.13 17.58 10.90
N LYS A 304 -9.93 17.69 12.22
CA LYS A 304 -8.70 17.19 12.87
C LYS A 304 -8.61 15.66 12.75
N GLU A 305 -9.69 14.94 13.02
CA GLU A 305 -9.74 13.49 12.91
C GLU A 305 -9.65 13.04 11.44
N GLU A 306 -10.22 13.81 10.50
CA GLU A 306 -10.04 13.56 9.07
C GLU A 306 -8.55 13.61 8.64
N LEU A 307 -7.78 14.55 9.18
CA LEU A 307 -6.33 14.61 8.94
C LEU A 307 -5.59 13.43 9.56
N GLU A 308 -6.06 12.90 10.67
CA GLU A 308 -5.49 11.71 11.33
C GLU A 308 -5.72 10.42 10.51
N GLU A 309 -6.70 10.40 9.59
CA GLU A 309 -6.93 9.29 8.66
C GLU A 309 -5.91 9.24 7.51
N VAL A 310 -5.19 10.33 7.29
CA VAL A 310 -4.15 10.37 6.26
C VAL A 310 -2.89 9.70 6.80
N GLN A 311 -2.54 8.59 6.19
CA GLN A 311 -1.24 7.93 6.38
C GLN A 311 -0.23 8.59 5.46
N TRP A 312 0.98 8.81 5.93
CA TRP A 312 2.04 9.37 5.09
C TRP A 312 3.34 8.59 5.23
N SER A 313 4.08 8.59 4.16
CA SER A 313 5.35 7.88 4.05
C SER A 313 6.42 8.75 3.43
N LEU A 314 7.65 8.58 3.90
CA LEU A 314 8.85 9.20 3.32
C LEU A 314 9.86 8.11 3.04
N GLY A 315 10.48 8.16 1.85
CA GLY A 315 11.47 7.21 1.43
C GLY A 315 12.66 7.85 0.74
N ALA A 316 13.82 7.22 0.89
CA ALA A 316 15.04 7.56 0.17
C ALA A 316 15.65 6.30 -0.43
N GLU A 317 16.08 6.40 -1.69
CA GLU A 317 16.74 5.34 -2.45
C GLU A 317 18.06 5.86 -3.00
N TYR A 318 19.17 5.28 -2.59
CA TYR A 318 20.50 5.53 -3.17
C TYR A 318 20.87 4.40 -4.10
N THR A 319 21.20 4.72 -5.34
CA THR A 319 21.58 3.73 -6.37
C THR A 319 22.99 3.99 -6.86
N TYR A 320 23.80 2.94 -6.86
CA TYR A 320 25.17 2.92 -7.37
C TYR A 320 25.27 2.10 -8.65
N ASN A 321 25.74 2.74 -9.72
CA ASN A 321 26.02 2.14 -11.04
C ASN A 321 24.82 1.34 -11.61
N ASP A 322 23.58 1.78 -11.33
CA ASP A 322 22.33 1.11 -11.71
C ASP A 322 22.20 -0.36 -11.26
N LYS A 323 23.07 -0.81 -10.36
CA LYS A 323 23.18 -2.20 -9.93
C LYS A 323 22.88 -2.41 -8.45
N PHE A 324 23.46 -1.57 -7.61
CA PHE A 324 23.29 -1.69 -6.16
C PHE A 324 22.43 -0.56 -5.63
N THR A 325 21.49 -0.89 -4.80
CA THR A 325 20.55 0.09 -4.23
C THR A 325 20.45 -0.12 -2.72
N LEU A 326 20.51 0.99 -1.98
CA LEU A 326 20.19 1.02 -0.56
C LEU A 326 18.98 1.93 -0.35
N ARG A 327 18.11 1.52 0.56
CA ARG A 327 16.85 2.21 0.85
C ARG A 327 16.66 2.41 2.32
N ALA A 328 16.01 3.51 2.66
CA ALA A 328 15.52 3.79 3.99
C ALA A 328 14.19 4.53 3.90
N GLY A 329 13.30 4.29 4.84
CA GLY A 329 12.00 4.94 4.84
C GLY A 329 11.36 5.00 6.21
N TYR A 330 10.27 5.76 6.28
CA TYR A 330 9.43 5.89 7.45
C TYR A 330 7.97 5.95 7.04
N HIS A 331 7.13 5.19 7.72
CA HIS A 331 5.68 5.18 7.59
C HIS A 331 5.02 5.67 8.86
N HIS A 332 3.99 6.49 8.70
CA HIS A 332 3.24 7.06 9.80
C HIS A 332 1.73 6.90 9.62
N GLU A 333 1.10 6.32 10.61
CA GLU A 333 -0.35 6.31 10.82
C GLU A 333 -0.67 6.81 12.23
N SER A 334 -1.75 7.59 12.36
CA SER A 334 -2.17 8.14 13.65
C SER A 334 -2.48 7.04 14.68
N GLU A 335 -2.23 7.35 15.95
CA GLU A 335 -2.53 6.43 17.07
C GLU A 335 -4.02 6.13 17.19
N SER A 336 -4.87 7.09 16.86
CA SER A 336 -6.32 6.94 16.85
C SER A 336 -6.83 6.03 15.70
N LYS A 337 -6.04 5.85 14.61
CA LYS A 337 -6.46 5.19 13.36
C LYS A 337 -5.78 3.85 13.07
N GLY A 338 -4.86 3.39 13.91
CA GLY A 338 -4.19 2.09 13.73
C GLY A 338 -2.78 2.03 14.29
N ASN A 339 -2.13 3.19 14.50
CA ASN A 339 -0.81 3.35 15.11
C ASN A 339 0.32 2.57 14.40
N ARG A 340 0.23 2.40 13.07
CA ARG A 340 1.30 1.77 12.29
C ARG A 340 2.39 2.80 12.03
N LYS A 341 3.41 2.81 12.89
CA LYS A 341 4.59 3.66 12.78
C LYS A 341 5.82 2.77 12.74
N TYR A 342 6.61 2.88 11.66
CA TYR A 342 7.79 2.06 11.50
C TYR A 342 8.83 2.71 10.60
N PHE A 343 10.10 2.41 10.88
CA PHE A 343 11.21 2.62 9.97
C PHE A 343 11.40 1.39 9.09
N THR A 344 11.97 1.60 7.92
CA THR A 344 12.31 0.52 7.00
C THR A 344 13.72 0.70 6.48
N VAL A 345 14.35 -0.42 6.20
CA VAL A 345 15.61 -0.47 5.46
C VAL A 345 15.48 -1.49 4.35
N GLY A 346 16.16 -1.27 3.24
CA GLY A 346 16.14 -2.18 2.11
C GLY A 346 17.43 -2.16 1.33
N ALA A 347 17.67 -3.24 0.61
CA ALA A 347 18.76 -3.36 -0.32
C ALA A 347 18.28 -4.02 -1.61
N GLY A 348 18.86 -3.61 -2.74
CA GLY A 348 18.55 -4.16 -4.05
C GLY A 348 19.82 -4.42 -4.85
N PHE A 349 19.75 -5.45 -5.67
CA PHE A 349 20.79 -5.80 -6.62
C PHE A 349 20.16 -6.09 -7.98
N LYS A 350 20.62 -5.39 -9.02
CA LYS A 350 20.12 -5.52 -10.39
C LYS A 350 21.22 -5.98 -11.32
N MET A 351 20.91 -7.01 -12.10
CA MET A 351 21.69 -7.45 -13.26
C MET A 351 20.88 -7.20 -14.53
N ASN A 352 21.50 -7.46 -15.69
CA ASN A 352 20.84 -7.22 -16.99
C ASN A 352 19.52 -7.99 -17.17
N VAL A 353 19.36 -9.10 -16.47
CA VAL A 353 18.25 -10.05 -16.65
C VAL A 353 17.29 -10.06 -15.47
N PHE A 354 17.80 -9.85 -14.26
CA PHE A 354 17.00 -9.94 -13.05
C PHE A 354 17.41 -8.89 -12.03
N SER A 355 16.49 -8.57 -11.12
CA SER A 355 16.75 -7.84 -9.88
C SER A 355 16.24 -8.62 -8.68
N LEU A 356 16.97 -8.49 -7.57
CA LEU A 356 16.62 -9.05 -6.27
C LEU A 356 16.59 -7.89 -5.27
N ASP A 357 15.47 -7.73 -4.59
CA ASP A 357 15.29 -6.73 -3.55
C ASP A 357 14.87 -7.41 -2.24
N ALA A 358 15.36 -6.88 -1.14
CA ALA A 358 14.97 -7.28 0.21
C ALA A 358 14.70 -6.04 1.06
N ALA A 359 13.71 -6.11 1.94
CA ALA A 359 13.39 -5.06 2.89
C ALA A 359 13.06 -5.63 4.26
N TYR A 360 13.32 -4.81 5.28
CA TYR A 360 13.08 -5.14 6.68
C TYR A 360 12.36 -3.99 7.37
N VAL A 361 11.32 -4.32 8.12
CA VAL A 361 10.49 -3.39 8.88
C VAL A 361 10.93 -3.37 10.35
N ILE A 362 11.13 -2.18 10.89
CA ILE A 362 11.53 -1.92 12.28
C ILE A 362 10.42 -1.08 12.92
N ALA A 363 9.54 -1.71 13.68
CA ALA A 363 8.44 -1.01 14.32
C ALA A 363 8.92 -0.09 15.45
N THR A 364 8.28 1.05 15.60
CA THR A 364 8.58 2.00 16.69
C THR A 364 7.77 1.72 17.95
N ALA A 365 6.61 1.06 17.81
CA ALA A 365 5.77 0.66 18.93
C ALA A 365 6.07 -0.80 19.34
N LYS A 366 6.26 -1.04 20.63
CA LYS A 366 6.61 -2.38 21.18
C LYS A 366 5.59 -3.49 20.90
N SER A 367 4.36 -3.14 20.56
CA SER A 367 3.26 -4.06 20.26
C SER A 367 2.83 -4.05 18.79
N ASN A 368 3.63 -3.46 17.90
CA ASN A 368 3.27 -3.44 16.48
C ASN A 368 3.54 -4.83 15.87
N PRO A 369 2.50 -5.52 15.38
CA PRO A 369 2.64 -6.86 14.83
C PRO A 369 3.45 -6.91 13.52
N LEU A 370 3.71 -5.76 12.88
CA LEU A 370 4.54 -5.65 11.67
C LEU A 370 6.04 -5.66 11.96
N ASP A 371 6.44 -5.64 13.26
CA ASP A 371 7.86 -5.67 13.62
C ASP A 371 8.53 -6.91 13.06
N GLN A 372 9.78 -6.74 12.58
CA GLN A 372 10.60 -7.80 11.99
C GLN A 372 10.04 -8.44 10.71
N THR A 373 9.11 -7.76 10.01
CA THR A 373 8.62 -8.25 8.71
C THR A 373 9.72 -8.12 7.65
N LEU A 374 10.03 -9.24 7.01
CA LEU A 374 10.90 -9.32 5.85
C LEU A 374 10.06 -9.36 4.57
N ARG A 375 10.53 -8.69 3.51
CA ARG A 375 9.91 -8.77 2.17
C ARG A 375 10.97 -9.03 1.13
N PHE A 376 10.64 -9.87 0.15
CA PHE A 376 11.53 -10.26 -0.95
C PHE A 376 10.83 -10.04 -2.27
N THR A 377 11.57 -9.51 -3.25
CA THR A 377 11.13 -9.34 -4.63
C THR A 377 12.19 -9.92 -5.55
N LEU A 378 11.78 -10.82 -6.46
CA LEU A 378 12.59 -11.29 -7.56
C LEU A 378 11.89 -10.87 -8.86
N ALA A 379 12.52 -9.98 -9.62
CA ALA A 379 11.99 -9.51 -10.89
C ALA A 379 12.90 -9.88 -12.07
N PHE A 380 12.28 -10.14 -13.20
CA PHE A 380 12.96 -10.50 -14.46
C PHE A 380 12.64 -9.49 -15.54
N ASP A 381 13.69 -9.05 -16.23
CA ASP A 381 13.64 -8.19 -17.40
C ASP A 381 13.66 -9.06 -18.66
N MET A 382 12.55 -9.04 -19.41
CA MET A 382 12.38 -9.90 -20.59
C MET A 382 13.26 -9.48 -21.77
N ASP A 383 13.65 -8.21 -21.87
CA ASP A 383 14.56 -7.75 -22.93
C ASP A 383 15.99 -8.23 -22.64
N GLY A 384 16.44 -8.18 -21.40
CA GLY A 384 17.69 -8.78 -20.98
C GLY A 384 17.75 -10.29 -21.25
N ILE A 385 16.65 -11.02 -21.04
CA ILE A 385 16.55 -12.45 -21.34
C ILE A 385 16.70 -12.70 -22.86
N LYS A 386 15.99 -11.94 -23.71
CA LYS A 386 16.09 -12.08 -25.16
C LYS A 386 17.52 -11.85 -25.68
N ASP A 387 18.23 -10.87 -25.09
CA ASP A 387 19.61 -10.59 -25.49
C ASP A 387 20.57 -11.71 -25.12
N LEU A 388 20.33 -12.46 -24.05
CA LEU A 388 21.11 -13.66 -23.71
C LEU A 388 20.93 -14.76 -24.73
N PHE A 389 19.72 -14.99 -25.26
CA PHE A 389 19.45 -16.00 -26.26
C PHE A 389 19.90 -15.61 -27.66
N LYS A 390 20.02 -14.30 -27.97
CA LYS A 390 20.54 -13.86 -29.27
C LYS A 390 22.07 -13.93 -29.37
N ARG A 391 22.79 -14.00 -28.26
CA ARG A 391 24.26 -14.12 -28.23
C ARG A 391 24.77 -15.57 -28.34
N ARG A 392 23.90 -16.53 -28.48
CA ARG A 392 24.18 -17.93 -28.84
C ARG A 392 23.83 -18.19 -30.30
#